data_4803fd2bcb6e5743c5f863bd50de710f
#
_entry.id   4803fd2bcb6e5743c5f863bd50de710f
#
_cell.length_a   1.000
_cell.length_b   1.000
_cell.length_c   1.000
_cell.angle_alpha   90.00
_cell.angle_beta   90.00
_cell.angle_gamma   90.00
#
_symmetry.space_group_name_H-M   'P 1'
#
loop_
_entity.id
_entity.type
_entity.pdbx_description
1 polymer ?
#
loop_
_entity_poly.entity_id
_entity_poly.type
_entity_poly.pdbx_seq_one_letter_code
_entity_poly.pdbx_strand_id
1 'polypeptide(L)'
;MVGAGGLVQFTGAILFFQAFGAYFLLIEDEFGWSKALLAGAFALARLESGLLGPIQGWMIDRYGPRAVIRWGLVIFGLGLIGFSRIESIIEFYVYFFFIALGTSLGGFLSVTTALVNWFSHHRAKALALSQFGFSFGGMLVPITMF
;
A
#
# COMPACT_ATOMS: atom_id res chain seq x y z
N MET A 1 9.66 -12.08 -13.09
CA MET A 1 8.47 -11.21 -13.11
C MET A 1 7.52 -11.50 -11.95
N VAL A 2 7.09 -12.76 -11.73
CA VAL A 2 6.25 -13.11 -10.55
C VAL A 2 6.95 -12.75 -9.24
N GLY A 3 8.26 -12.99 -9.12
CA GLY A 3 9.05 -12.62 -7.97
C GLY A 3 9.09 -11.10 -7.72
N ALA A 4 9.20 -10.29 -8.76
CA ALA A 4 9.17 -8.83 -8.61
C ALA A 4 7.79 -8.33 -8.15
N GLY A 5 6.70 -8.88 -8.71
CA GLY A 5 5.34 -8.59 -8.24
C GLY A 5 5.12 -9.04 -6.79
N GLY A 6 5.62 -10.23 -6.43
CA GLY A 6 5.60 -10.73 -5.07
C GLY A 6 6.39 -9.84 -4.10
N LEU A 7 7.57 -9.35 -4.50
CA LEU A 7 8.37 -8.42 -3.69
C LEU A 7 7.68 -7.07 -3.46
N VAL A 8 7.05 -6.51 -4.50
CA VAL A 8 6.29 -5.25 -4.36
C VAL A 8 5.12 -5.44 -3.39
N GLN A 9 4.37 -6.54 -3.52
CA GLN A 9 3.28 -6.85 -2.59
C GLN A 9 3.76 -7.16 -1.17
N PHE A 10 4.87 -7.90 -1.03
CA PHE A 10 5.51 -8.19 0.24
C PHE A 10 5.95 -6.91 0.95
N THR A 11 6.65 -6.02 0.24
CA THR A 11 7.10 -4.74 0.79
C THR A 11 5.92 -3.84 1.19
N GLY A 12 4.89 -3.74 0.34
CA GLY A 12 3.67 -2.99 0.65
C GLY A 12 2.89 -3.57 1.84
N ALA A 13 2.84 -4.90 1.97
CA ALA A 13 2.20 -5.56 3.10
C ALA A 13 2.92 -5.26 4.42
N ILE A 14 4.26 -5.39 4.45
CA ILE A 14 5.06 -5.12 5.65
C ILE A 14 4.98 -3.64 6.01
N LEU A 15 5.31 -2.74 5.07
CA LEU A 15 5.49 -1.32 5.36
C LEU A 15 4.17 -0.58 5.62
N PHE A 16 3.05 -1.07 5.10
CA PHE A 16 1.80 -0.35 5.23
C PHE A 16 0.72 -1.13 5.98
N PHE A 17 0.30 -2.29 5.47
CA PHE A 17 -0.87 -2.97 6.04
C PHE A 17 -0.60 -3.63 7.40
N GLN A 18 0.55 -4.25 7.58
CA GLN A 18 0.83 -5.05 8.76
C GLN A 18 1.60 -4.27 9.83
N ALA A 19 2.58 -3.48 9.42
CA ALA A 19 3.34 -2.63 10.35
C ALA A 19 2.51 -1.45 10.87
N PHE A 20 1.45 -1.05 10.15
CA PHE A 20 0.64 0.09 10.56
C PHE A 20 -0.04 -0.11 11.91
N GLY A 21 -0.48 -1.33 12.23
CA GLY A 21 -1.04 -1.64 13.54
C GLY A 21 -0.07 -1.36 14.70
N ALA A 22 1.21 -1.58 14.47
CA ALA A 22 2.25 -1.30 15.45
C ALA A 22 2.65 0.19 15.48
N TYR A 23 2.73 0.85 14.32
CA TYR A 23 2.92 2.30 14.26
C TYR A 23 1.77 3.06 14.92
N PHE A 24 0.56 2.52 14.84
CA PHE A 24 -0.62 3.09 15.48
C PHE A 24 -0.45 3.23 16.99
N LEU A 25 0.07 2.20 17.65
CA LEU A 25 0.33 2.22 19.09
C LEU A 25 1.44 3.22 19.46
N LEU A 26 2.51 3.27 18.64
CA LEU A 26 3.63 4.19 18.88
C LEU A 26 3.20 5.66 18.70
N ILE A 27 2.39 5.96 17.69
CA ILE A 27 1.88 7.31 17.44
C ILE A 27 0.90 7.74 18.55
N GLU A 28 0.08 6.83 19.05
CA GLU A 28 -0.81 7.08 20.19
C GLU A 28 -0.01 7.46 21.44
N ASP A 29 1.07 6.71 21.74
CA ASP A 29 1.92 6.96 22.91
C ASP A 29 2.76 8.24 22.77
N GLU A 30 3.28 8.54 21.59
CA GLU A 30 4.20 9.68 21.37
C GLU A 30 3.47 11.02 21.24
N PHE A 31 2.34 11.05 20.53
CA PHE A 31 1.59 12.28 20.26
C PHE A 31 0.32 12.43 21.10
N GLY A 32 -0.10 11.40 21.85
CA GLY A 32 -1.30 11.44 22.68
C GLY A 32 -2.60 11.59 21.85
N TRP A 33 -2.57 11.24 20.56
CA TRP A 33 -3.74 11.38 19.69
C TRP A 33 -4.76 10.28 19.96
N SER A 34 -6.04 10.65 19.89
CA SER A 34 -7.10 9.70 20.15
C SER A 34 -7.18 8.60 19.09
N LYS A 35 -7.52 7.38 19.51
CA LYS A 35 -7.76 6.24 18.61
C LYS A 35 -8.78 6.57 17.51
N ALA A 36 -9.74 7.44 17.80
CA ALA A 36 -10.74 7.89 16.83
C ALA A 36 -10.11 8.69 15.69
N LEU A 37 -9.14 9.57 15.96
CA LEU A 37 -8.41 10.33 14.95
C LEU A 37 -7.59 9.40 14.03
N LEU A 38 -6.88 8.47 14.62
CA LEU A 38 -6.10 7.49 13.85
C LEU A 38 -6.99 6.56 13.02
N ALA A 39 -8.13 6.13 13.57
CA ALA A 39 -9.13 5.36 12.82
C ALA A 39 -9.74 6.16 11.66
N GLY A 40 -9.89 7.48 11.82
CA GLY A 40 -10.34 8.40 10.76
C GLY A 40 -9.43 8.39 9.54
N ALA A 41 -8.11 8.31 9.72
CA ALA A 41 -7.16 8.19 8.62
C ALA A 41 -7.36 6.88 7.83
N PHE A 42 -7.64 5.77 8.52
CA PHE A 42 -7.99 4.51 7.85
C PHE A 42 -9.29 4.59 7.06
N ALA A 43 -10.31 5.23 7.63
CA ALA A 43 -11.57 5.43 6.94
C ALA A 43 -11.35 6.28 5.67
N LEU A 44 -10.52 7.32 5.75
CA LEU A 44 -10.14 8.14 4.59
C LEU A 44 -9.43 7.31 3.51
N ALA A 45 -8.47 6.47 3.89
CA ALA A 45 -7.77 5.59 2.96
C ALA A 45 -8.71 4.59 2.28
N ARG A 46 -9.71 4.08 3.01
CA ARG A 46 -10.74 3.17 2.44
C ARG A 46 -11.66 3.89 1.47
N LEU A 47 -12.09 5.09 1.80
CA LEU A 47 -12.89 5.93 0.91
C LEU A 47 -12.11 6.30 -0.36
N GLU A 48 -10.85 6.70 -0.21
CA GLU A 48 -9.94 6.99 -1.32
C GLU A 48 -9.81 5.79 -2.26
N SER A 49 -9.50 4.60 -1.74
CA SER A 49 -9.37 3.38 -2.54
C SER A 49 -10.67 3.03 -3.28
N GLY A 50 -11.83 3.25 -2.66
CA GLY A 50 -13.13 3.03 -3.28
C GLY A 50 -13.42 4.00 -4.42
N LEU A 51 -13.13 5.30 -4.21
CA LEU A 51 -13.38 6.35 -5.20
C LEU A 51 -12.37 6.34 -6.34
N LEU A 52 -11.11 6.05 -6.05
CA LEU A 52 -10.04 6.03 -7.05
C LEU A 52 -9.95 4.73 -7.85
N GLY A 53 -10.63 3.67 -7.42
CA GLY A 53 -10.64 2.38 -8.15
C GLY A 53 -10.97 2.53 -9.64
N PRO A 54 -12.07 3.18 -10.03
CA PRO A 54 -12.40 3.42 -11.44
C PRO A 54 -11.37 4.27 -12.18
N ILE A 55 -10.82 5.31 -11.53
CA ILE A 55 -9.79 6.18 -12.08
C ILE A 55 -8.49 5.40 -12.30
N GLN A 56 -8.13 4.58 -11.33
CA GLN A 56 -6.97 3.71 -11.41
C GLN A 56 -7.11 2.68 -12.55
N GLY A 57 -8.29 2.08 -12.70
CA GLY A 57 -8.58 1.19 -13.83
C GLY A 57 -8.37 1.90 -15.16
N TRP A 58 -8.93 3.09 -15.33
CA TRP A 58 -8.74 3.91 -16.53
C TRP A 58 -7.26 4.27 -16.77
N MET A 59 -6.51 4.63 -15.73
CA MET A 59 -5.07 4.90 -15.83
C MET A 59 -4.28 3.68 -16.27
N ILE A 60 -4.61 2.49 -15.75
CA ILE A 60 -3.98 1.22 -16.11
C ILE A 60 -4.25 0.91 -17.59
N ASP A 61 -5.46 1.10 -18.06
CA ASP A 61 -5.84 0.84 -19.44
C ASP A 61 -5.15 1.81 -20.42
N ARG A 62 -5.00 3.08 -20.03
CA ARG A 62 -4.43 4.12 -20.88
C ARG A 62 -2.90 4.14 -20.90
N TYR A 63 -2.26 4.03 -19.74
CA TYR A 63 -0.81 4.19 -19.56
C TYR A 63 -0.07 2.87 -19.34
N GLY A 64 -0.82 1.80 -19.11
CA GLY A 64 -0.31 0.49 -18.78
C GLY A 64 0.06 0.31 -17.30
N PRO A 65 -0.01 -0.93 -16.78
CA PRO A 65 0.21 -1.20 -15.36
C PRO A 65 1.61 -0.84 -14.87
N ARG A 66 2.63 -0.93 -15.74
CA ARG A 66 4.01 -0.59 -15.38
C ARG A 66 4.20 0.89 -15.06
N ALA A 67 3.57 1.77 -15.83
CA ALA A 67 3.66 3.22 -15.60
C ALA A 67 2.95 3.58 -14.29
N VAL A 68 1.75 3.03 -14.07
CA VAL A 68 0.95 3.28 -12.87
C VAL A 68 1.67 2.78 -11.61
N ILE A 69 2.29 1.58 -11.65
CA ILE A 69 3.11 1.07 -10.54
C ILE A 69 4.28 1.99 -10.22
N ARG A 70 5.01 2.49 -11.23
CA ARG A 70 6.14 3.41 -11.01
C ARG A 70 5.68 4.70 -10.33
N TRP A 71 4.62 5.32 -10.83
CA TRP A 71 4.05 6.51 -10.20
C TRP A 71 3.57 6.24 -8.77
N GLY A 72 2.89 5.11 -8.56
CA GLY A 72 2.47 4.68 -7.23
C GLY A 72 3.63 4.54 -6.26
N LEU A 73 4.73 3.90 -6.67
CA LEU A 73 5.93 3.73 -5.83
C LEU A 73 6.63 5.06 -5.52
N VAL A 74 6.69 5.99 -6.46
CA VAL A 74 7.25 7.33 -6.23
C VAL A 74 6.41 8.10 -5.21
N ILE A 75 5.09 8.13 -5.39
CA ILE A 75 4.17 8.79 -4.47
C ILE A 75 4.24 8.16 -3.07
N PHE A 76 4.28 6.83 -2.99
CA PHE A 76 4.43 6.09 -1.75
C PHE A 76 5.74 6.46 -1.03
N GLY A 77 6.87 6.46 -1.74
CA GLY A 77 8.17 6.83 -1.18
C GLY A 77 8.21 8.27 -0.67
N LEU A 78 7.67 9.23 -1.44
CA LEU A 78 7.56 10.62 -1.01
C LEU A 78 6.64 10.77 0.21
N GLY A 79 5.53 10.03 0.23
CA GLY A 79 4.64 9.97 1.38
C GLY A 79 5.34 9.48 2.64
N LEU A 80 6.15 8.42 2.56
CA LEU A 80 6.93 7.90 3.70
C LEU A 80 7.99 8.90 4.19
N ILE A 81 8.69 9.58 3.28
CA ILE A 81 9.69 10.60 3.65
C ILE A 81 9.00 11.76 4.40
N GLY A 82 7.86 12.23 3.89
CA GLY A 82 7.08 13.26 4.57
C GLY A 82 6.54 12.77 5.91
N PHE A 83 6.05 11.52 5.96
CA PHE A 83 5.53 10.90 7.17
C PHE A 83 6.57 10.81 8.30
N SER A 84 7.86 10.69 7.99
CA SER A 84 8.95 10.67 8.98
C SER A 84 9.19 12.02 9.69
N ARG A 85 8.54 13.09 9.24
CA ARG A 85 8.72 14.47 9.77
C ARG A 85 7.40 15.09 10.22
N ILE A 86 6.47 14.27 10.67
CA ILE A 86 5.15 14.75 11.13
C ILE A 86 5.30 15.48 12.45
N GLU A 87 4.77 16.70 12.50
CA GLU A 87 4.66 17.50 13.72
C GLU A 87 3.21 17.88 14.04
N SER A 88 2.28 17.73 13.06
CA SER A 88 0.88 18.09 13.21
C SER A 88 -0.09 17.03 12.70
N ILE A 89 -1.32 17.05 13.25
CA ILE A 89 -2.42 16.16 12.81
C ILE A 89 -2.74 16.36 11.32
N ILE A 90 -2.66 17.59 10.82
CA ILE A 90 -2.95 17.91 9.41
C ILE A 90 -1.91 17.25 8.51
N GLU A 91 -0.62 17.36 8.87
CA GLU A 91 0.47 16.71 8.15
C GLU A 91 0.32 15.19 8.16
N PHE A 92 -0.07 14.61 9.30
CA PHE A 92 -0.38 13.19 9.42
C PHE A 92 -1.41 12.76 8.39
N TYR A 93 -2.57 13.43 8.31
CA TYR A 93 -3.61 13.09 7.34
C TYR A 93 -3.16 13.27 5.89
N VAL A 94 -2.42 14.33 5.60
CA VAL A 94 -1.91 14.63 4.26
C VAL A 94 -0.92 13.55 3.80
N TYR A 95 0.10 13.25 4.60
CA TYR A 95 1.08 12.22 4.22
C TYR A 95 0.48 10.83 4.22
N PHE A 96 -0.43 10.54 5.15
CA PHE A 96 -1.16 9.27 5.15
C PHE A 96 -1.99 9.09 3.88
N PHE A 97 -2.65 10.15 3.40
CA PHE A 97 -3.37 10.14 2.12
C PHE A 97 -2.42 9.85 0.95
N PHE A 98 -1.24 10.47 0.88
CA PHE A 98 -0.26 10.18 -0.16
C PHE A 98 0.27 8.74 -0.10
N ILE A 99 0.49 8.21 1.10
CA ILE A 99 0.89 6.81 1.29
C ILE A 99 -0.22 5.87 0.81
N ALA A 100 -1.48 6.13 1.17
CA ALA A 100 -2.63 5.35 0.73
C ALA A 100 -2.77 5.39 -0.80
N LEU A 101 -2.68 6.57 -1.40
CA LEU A 101 -2.74 6.77 -2.84
C LEU A 101 -1.61 6.04 -3.57
N GLY A 102 -0.39 6.14 -3.09
CA GLY A 102 0.76 5.43 -3.64
C GLY A 102 0.61 3.91 -3.54
N THR A 103 0.11 3.41 -2.39
CA THR A 103 -0.18 1.99 -2.17
C THR A 103 -1.32 1.51 -3.07
N SER A 104 -2.36 2.30 -3.25
CA SER A 104 -3.48 2.00 -4.14
C SER A 104 -3.00 1.88 -5.58
N LEU A 105 -2.30 2.88 -6.11
CA LEU A 105 -1.78 2.90 -7.48
C LEU A 105 -0.72 1.82 -7.76
N GLY A 106 0.23 1.64 -6.85
CA GLY A 106 1.33 0.67 -6.99
C GLY A 106 0.98 -0.74 -6.52
N GLY A 107 -0.16 -0.90 -5.82
CA GLY A 107 -0.50 -2.10 -5.08
C GLY A 107 -1.23 -3.18 -5.85
N PHE A 108 -2.18 -3.78 -5.16
CA PHE A 108 -2.83 -5.02 -5.55
C PHE A 108 -3.43 -5.00 -6.97
N LEU A 109 -4.19 -3.97 -7.32
CA LEU A 109 -4.88 -3.92 -8.62
C LEU A 109 -3.90 -3.83 -9.79
N SER A 110 -2.93 -2.93 -9.71
CA SER A 110 -1.94 -2.72 -10.78
C SER A 110 -1.02 -3.93 -10.96
N VAL A 111 -0.56 -4.54 -9.85
CA VAL A 111 0.27 -5.75 -9.88
C VAL A 111 -0.51 -6.94 -10.41
N THR A 112 -1.77 -7.13 -9.97
CA THR A 112 -2.66 -8.19 -10.45
C THR A 112 -2.92 -8.05 -11.94
N THR A 113 -3.24 -6.86 -12.42
CA THR A 113 -3.45 -6.59 -13.85
C THR A 113 -2.18 -6.84 -14.67
N ALA A 114 -1.01 -6.44 -14.16
CA ALA A 114 0.27 -6.72 -14.81
C ALA A 114 0.54 -8.21 -14.92
N LEU A 115 0.26 -9.00 -13.87
CA LEU A 115 0.44 -10.46 -13.88
C LEU A 115 -0.55 -11.14 -14.82
N VAL A 116 -1.82 -10.75 -14.81
CA VAL A 116 -2.85 -11.32 -15.69
C VAL A 116 -2.53 -11.04 -17.16
N ASN A 117 -2.03 -9.85 -17.49
CA ASN A 117 -1.66 -9.50 -18.86
C ASN A 117 -0.39 -10.23 -19.33
N TRP A 118 0.51 -10.57 -18.41
CA TRP A 118 1.76 -11.23 -18.77
C TRP A 118 1.64 -12.75 -18.85
N PHE A 119 0.79 -13.37 -18.02
CA PHE A 119 0.60 -14.83 -17.96
C PHE A 119 -0.75 -15.25 -18.57
N SER A 120 -0.75 -15.68 -19.85
CA SER A 120 -1.98 -16.13 -20.51
C SER A 120 -2.46 -17.51 -20.04
N HIS A 121 -1.55 -18.46 -19.82
CA HIS A 121 -1.89 -19.85 -19.50
C HIS A 121 -1.85 -20.24 -18.00
N HIS A 122 -1.10 -19.51 -17.16
CA HIS A 122 -0.92 -19.85 -15.74
C HIS A 122 -1.32 -18.71 -14.81
N ARG A 123 -2.35 -17.94 -15.16
CA ARG A 123 -2.84 -16.76 -14.40
C ARG A 123 -3.09 -17.07 -12.93
N ALA A 124 -3.80 -18.17 -12.64
CA ALA A 124 -4.13 -18.56 -11.26
C ALA A 124 -2.89 -18.86 -10.41
N LYS A 125 -1.89 -19.55 -10.98
CA LYS A 125 -0.63 -19.83 -10.27
C LYS A 125 0.19 -18.58 -10.03
N ALA A 126 0.26 -17.66 -10.99
CA ALA A 126 0.96 -16.38 -10.86
C ALA A 126 0.32 -15.49 -9.77
N LEU A 127 -1.02 -15.44 -9.74
CA LEU A 127 -1.77 -14.73 -8.72
C LEU A 127 -1.58 -15.37 -7.34
N ALA A 128 -1.69 -16.68 -7.22
CA ALA A 128 -1.47 -17.40 -5.97
C ALA A 128 -0.07 -17.12 -5.40
N LEU A 129 0.99 -17.22 -6.21
CA LEU A 129 2.35 -16.94 -5.81
C LEU A 129 2.55 -15.48 -5.36
N SER A 130 1.92 -14.52 -6.02
CA SER A 130 1.99 -13.11 -5.58
C SER A 130 1.28 -12.88 -4.25
N GLN A 131 0.16 -13.58 -4.01
CA GLN A 131 -0.57 -13.52 -2.73
C GLN A 131 0.19 -14.20 -1.58
N PHE A 132 0.98 -15.24 -1.87
CA PHE A 132 1.89 -15.81 -0.88
C PHE A 132 2.91 -14.77 -0.38
N GLY A 133 3.43 -13.92 -1.27
CA GLY A 133 4.30 -12.80 -0.88
C GLY A 133 3.63 -11.85 0.12
N PHE A 134 2.37 -11.49 -0.12
CA PHE A 134 1.59 -10.65 0.78
C PHE A 134 1.36 -11.30 2.15
N SER A 135 0.95 -12.58 2.17
CA SER A 135 0.69 -13.33 3.40
C SER A 135 1.96 -13.58 4.21
N PHE A 136 3.08 -13.87 3.53
CA PHE A 136 4.37 -14.10 4.19
C PHE A 136 4.91 -12.81 4.82
N GLY A 137 4.68 -11.66 4.18
CA GLY A 137 4.97 -10.34 4.76
C GLY A 137 4.25 -10.12 6.08
N GLY A 138 2.95 -10.46 6.13
CA GLY A 138 2.17 -10.37 7.36
C GLY A 138 2.64 -11.26 8.50
N MET A 139 3.15 -12.46 8.18
CA MET A 139 3.66 -13.40 9.19
C MET A 139 5.00 -12.95 9.80
N LEU A 140 5.81 -12.18 9.05
CA LEU A 140 7.12 -11.73 9.53
C LEU A 140 7.05 -10.49 10.44
N VAL A 141 6.00 -9.67 10.33
CA VAL A 141 5.86 -8.44 11.13
C VAL A 141 5.92 -8.70 12.64
N PRO A 142 5.19 -9.66 13.22
CA PRO A 142 5.30 -9.94 14.65
C PRO A 142 6.70 -10.36 15.10
N ILE A 143 7.46 -11.03 14.21
CA ILE A 143 8.81 -11.52 14.52
C ILE A 143 9.85 -10.38 14.49
N THR A 144 9.62 -9.34 13.71
CA THR A 144 10.55 -8.20 13.57
C THR A 144 10.29 -7.10 14.60
N MET A 145 9.14 -7.14 15.30
CA MET A 145 8.75 -6.14 16.29
C MET A 145 8.96 -6.58 17.75
N PHE A 146 9.33 -7.82 17.98
CA PHE A 146 9.75 -8.39 19.24
C PHE A 146 11.21 -8.84 19.17
#